data_c5e6cdbe2fa04a04ae5382d7c653b3f9
#
_entry.id   c5e6cdbe2fa04a04ae5382d7c653b3f9
#
_cell.length_a   1.000
_cell.length_b   1.000
_cell.length_c   1.000
_cell.angle_alpha   90.00
_cell.angle_beta   90.00
_cell.angle_gamma   90.00
#
_symmetry.space_group_name_H-M   'P 1'
#
loop_
_entity.id
_entity.type
_entity.pdbx_description
1 polymer ?
#
loop_
_entity_poly.entity_id
_entity_poly.type
_entity_poly.pdbx_seq_one_letter_code
_entity_poly.pdbx_strand_id
1 'polypeptide(L)' 'MFFLPLPVDSNLHSPERRLIELRMEHADLDALIDRAALQTPPDELMMRRLKKRRLALRDEVARIERDRTPDEPA' A
#
# COMPACT_ATOMS: atom_id res chain seq x y z
N MET A 1 16.43 17.90 21.65
CA MET A 1 16.49 17.42 21.32
C MET A 1 16.89 17.17 20.28
N PHE A 2 17.13 16.69 19.99
CA PHE A 2 17.48 16.60 19.05
C PHE A 2 17.29 15.52 18.38
N PHE A 3 17.09 15.35 17.72
CA PHE A 3 16.76 14.43 17.09
C PHE A 3 17.72 14.05 16.12
N LEU A 4 17.86 13.11 15.83
CA LEU A 4 18.68 12.81 14.98
C LEU A 4 18.28 12.38 13.77
N PRO A 5 18.67 12.66 12.92
CA PRO A 5 18.24 12.38 11.70
C PRO A 5 18.55 11.04 11.36
N LEU A 6 17.80 10.46 10.79
CA LEU A 6 18.02 9.27 10.40
C LEU A 6 18.89 9.14 9.38
N PRO A 7 19.53 8.35 9.28
CA PRO A 7 20.51 8.34 8.34
C PRO A 7 20.02 7.76 7.17
N VAL A 8 19.62 7.38 6.91
CA VAL A 8 19.25 6.84 5.97
C VAL A 8 18.42 6.85 5.16
N ASP A 9 18.27 7.56 4.85
CA ASP A 9 17.42 7.72 3.94
C ASP A 9 17.43 6.77 2.88
N SER A 10 18.35 6.27 2.43
CA SER A 10 18.27 5.42 1.33
C SER A 10 17.36 4.29 1.70
N ASN A 11 17.32 3.86 2.89
CA ASN A 11 16.44 2.83 3.26
C ASN A 11 15.02 3.30 3.25
N LEU A 12 14.77 4.50 3.57
CA LEU A 12 13.43 4.98 3.59
C LEU A 12 12.83 5.04 2.22
N HIS A 13 13.66 5.23 1.21
CA HIS A 13 13.15 5.36 -0.12
C HIS A 13 13.42 4.14 -0.97
N SER A 14 13.90 3.08 -0.38
CA SER A 14 14.21 1.92 -1.18
C SER A 14 12.92 1.25 -1.65
N PRO A 15 12.95 0.62 -2.78
CA PRO A 15 11.76 -0.05 -3.26
C PRO A 15 11.27 -1.15 -2.34
N GLU A 16 12.18 -1.84 -1.68
CA GLU A 16 11.77 -2.89 -0.75
C GLU A 16 10.99 -2.31 0.40
N ARG A 17 11.44 -1.20 0.92
CA ARG A 17 10.75 -0.60 2.02
C ARG A 17 9.40 -0.10 1.59
N ARG A 18 9.36 0.52 0.43
CA ARG A 18 8.10 1.01 -0.09
C ARG A 18 7.11 -0.12 -0.29
N LEU A 19 7.59 -1.25 -0.78
CA LEU A 19 6.71 -2.38 -0.97
C LEU A 19 6.15 -2.89 0.33
N ILE A 20 6.95 -2.94 1.37
CA ILE A 20 6.48 -3.39 2.66
C ILE A 20 5.39 -2.46 3.16
N GLU A 21 5.63 -1.16 3.04
CA GLU A 21 4.63 -0.20 3.50
C GLU A 21 3.34 -0.33 2.71
N LEU A 22 3.44 -0.48 1.41
CA LEU A 22 2.25 -0.58 0.58
C LEU A 22 1.48 -1.85 0.86
N ARG A 23 2.18 -2.94 1.13
CA ARG A 23 1.49 -4.18 1.43
C ARG A 23 0.80 -4.11 2.77
N MET A 24 1.40 -3.43 3.73
CA MET A 24 0.74 -3.26 5.01
C MET A 24 -0.49 -2.38 4.85
N GLU A 25 -0.39 -1.34 4.06
CA GLU A 25 -1.53 -0.48 3.85
C GLU A 25 -2.63 -1.23 3.11
N HIS A 26 -2.26 -2.08 2.18
CA HIS A 26 -3.24 -2.86 1.46
C HIS A 26 -3.97 -3.81 2.41
N ALA A 27 -3.25 -4.43 3.32
CA ALA A 27 -3.88 -5.32 4.29
C ALA A 27 -4.84 -4.54 5.20
N ASP A 28 -4.44 -3.34 5.59
CA ASP A 28 -5.32 -2.52 6.41
C ASP A 28 -6.58 -2.15 5.65
N LEU A 29 -6.45 -1.86 4.37
CA LEU A 29 -7.62 -1.52 3.58
C LEU A 29 -8.54 -2.72 3.41
N ASP A 30 -7.99 -3.91 3.26
CA ASP A 30 -8.82 -5.09 3.17
C ASP A 30 -9.64 -5.27 4.44
N ALA A 31 -9.03 -5.05 5.58
CA ALA A 31 -9.75 -5.17 6.83
C ALA A 31 -10.84 -4.12 6.95
N LEU A 32 -10.56 -2.92 6.49
CA LEU A 32 -11.56 -1.87 6.54
C LEU A 32 -12.72 -2.14 5.60
N ILE A 33 -12.43 -2.68 4.44
CA ILE A 33 -13.48 -3.01 3.48
C ILE A 33 -14.36 -4.10 4.08
N ASP A 34 -13.75 -5.10 4.69
CA ASP A 34 -14.52 -6.17 5.29
C ASP A 34 -15.44 -5.63 6.38
N ARG A 35 -14.93 -4.72 7.20
CA ARG A 35 -15.75 -4.16 8.23
C ARG A 35 -16.87 -3.30 7.67
N ALA A 36 -16.60 -2.53 6.66
CA ALA A 36 -17.64 -1.70 6.05
C ALA A 36 -18.72 -2.57 5.43
N ALA A 37 -18.34 -3.71 4.89
CA ALA A 37 -19.33 -4.59 4.29
C ALA A 37 -20.24 -5.24 5.33
N LEU A 38 -19.75 -5.36 6.55
CA LEU A 38 -20.55 -5.98 7.59
C LEU A 38 -21.53 -5.03 8.24
N GLN A 39 -21.42 -3.76 7.96
CA GLN A 39 -22.35 -2.82 8.56
C GLN A 39 -23.72 -2.98 7.99
N THR A 40 -24.71 -2.58 8.73
CA THR A 40 -26.11 -2.70 8.33
C THR A 40 -26.82 -1.35 8.45
N PRO A 41 -27.08 -0.73 7.35
CA PRO A 41 -26.74 -1.15 5.99
C PRO A 41 -25.29 -0.87 5.67
N PRO A 42 -24.75 -1.52 4.68
CA PRO A 42 -23.36 -1.30 4.34
C PRO A 42 -23.14 0.14 3.88
N ASP A 43 -21.99 0.66 4.21
CA ASP A 43 -21.66 1.99 3.79
C ASP A 43 -21.06 1.91 2.40
N GLU A 44 -21.87 2.01 1.40
CA GLU A 44 -21.41 1.79 0.05
C GLU A 44 -20.48 2.86 -0.44
N LEU A 45 -20.68 4.08 0.00
CA LEU A 45 -19.77 5.14 -0.41
C LEU A 45 -18.38 4.91 0.15
N MET A 46 -18.31 4.54 1.42
CA MET A 46 -17.04 4.28 2.04
C MET A 46 -16.38 3.08 1.38
N MET A 47 -17.15 2.04 1.08
CA MET A 47 -16.58 0.86 0.42
C MET A 47 -16.03 1.21 -0.93
N ARG A 48 -16.71 2.06 -1.67
CA ARG A 48 -16.22 2.45 -2.97
C ARG A 48 -14.89 3.20 -2.86
N ARG A 49 -14.80 4.08 -1.90
CA ARG A 49 -13.56 4.81 -1.71
C ARG A 49 -12.42 3.91 -1.30
N LEU A 50 -12.71 2.98 -0.40
CA LEU A 50 -11.68 2.08 0.07
C LEU A 50 -11.21 1.15 -1.04
N LYS A 51 -12.15 0.68 -1.86
CA LYS A 51 -11.77 -0.19 -2.95
C LYS A 51 -10.96 0.55 -3.99
N LYS A 52 -11.28 1.81 -4.23
CA LYS A 52 -10.52 2.59 -5.17
C LYS A 52 -9.10 2.80 -4.65
N ARG A 53 -8.98 3.07 -3.36
CA ARG A 53 -7.66 3.22 -2.77
C ARG A 53 -6.87 1.93 -2.85
N ARG A 54 -7.53 0.80 -2.59
CA ARG A 54 -6.86 -0.47 -2.64
C ARG A 54 -6.35 -0.76 -4.05
N LEU A 55 -7.14 -0.41 -5.05
CA LEU A 55 -6.72 -0.62 -6.42
C LEU A 55 -5.50 0.23 -6.75
N ALA A 56 -5.49 1.47 -6.29
CA ALA A 56 -4.35 2.34 -6.53
C ALA A 56 -3.09 1.79 -5.87
N LEU A 57 -3.22 1.25 -4.67
CA LEU A 57 -2.07 0.67 -4.01
C LEU A 57 -1.57 -0.56 -4.74
N ARG A 58 -2.48 -1.36 -5.23
CA ARG A 58 -2.10 -2.53 -5.94
C ARG A 58 -1.35 -2.18 -7.22
N ASP A 59 -1.81 -1.15 -7.90
CA ASP A 59 -1.13 -0.71 -9.10
C ASP A 59 0.26 -0.20 -8.78
N GLU A 60 0.40 0.47 -7.67
CA GLU A 60 1.71 0.99 -7.31
C GLU A 60 2.66 -0.14 -6.94
N VAL A 61 2.16 -1.15 -6.24
CA VAL A 61 2.98 -2.29 -5.91
C VAL A 61 3.46 -2.98 -7.20
N ALA A 62 2.55 -3.15 -8.14
CA ALA A 62 2.91 -3.81 -9.39
C ALA A 62 3.96 -3.02 -10.13
N ARG A 63 3.84 -1.70 -10.09
CA ARG A 63 4.81 -0.89 -10.79
C ARG A 63 6.19 -0.97 -10.17
N ILE A 64 6.24 -0.97 -8.84
CA ILE A 64 7.51 -1.05 -8.16
C ILE A 64 8.15 -2.41 -8.38
N GLU A 65 7.35 -3.45 -8.34
CA GLU A 65 7.88 -4.77 -8.57
C GLU A 65 8.43 -4.92 -9.98
N ARG A 66 7.76 -4.29 -10.93
CA ARG A 66 8.24 -4.35 -12.27
C ARG A 66 9.56 -3.61 -12.43
N ASP A 67 9.70 -2.49 -11.75
CA ASP A 67 10.92 -1.74 -11.83
C ASP A 67 12.07 -2.47 -11.15
N ARG A 68 11.76 -3.18 -10.06
CA ARG A 68 12.83 -3.84 -9.38
C ARG A 68 13.33 -5.02 -10.14
N THR A 69 12.53 -5.63 -10.92
CA THR A 69 12.91 -6.80 -11.55
C THR A 69 13.25 -6.53 -12.91
N PRO A 70 14.34 -6.28 -13.22
CA PRO A 70 14.72 -5.89 -14.48
C PRO A 70 14.44 -6.94 -15.38
N ASP A 71 14.09 -6.84 -16.14
CA ASP A 71 13.89 -7.65 -17.11
C ASP A 71 14.05 -8.99 -17.05
N GLU A 72 13.31 -9.54 -16.94
CA GLU A 72 13.26 -10.71 -16.91
C GLU A 72 13.22 -11.23 -18.18
N PRO A 73 13.80 -11.91 -18.59
CA PRO A 73 13.88 -12.32 -19.86
C PRO A 73 12.81 -13.20 -19.97
N ALA A 74 12.16 -13.21 -20.17
CA ALA A 74 11.16 -13.96 -20.32
C ALA A 74 11.35 -15.16 -20.72
#